data_89fd0c34f844a8670ef295c4b3fa4804
#
_entry.id   89fd0c34f844a8670ef295c4b3fa4804
#
_cell.length_a   1.000
_cell.length_b   1.000
_cell.length_c   1.000
_cell.angle_alpha   90.00
_cell.angle_beta   90.00
_cell.angle_gamma   90.00
#
_symmetry.space_group_name_H-M   'P 1'
#
loop_
_entity.id
_entity.type
_entity.pdbx_description
1 polymer ?
#
loop_
_entity_poly.entity_id
_entity_poly.type
_entity_poly.pdbx_seq_one_letter_code
_entity_poly.pdbx_strand_id
1 'polypeptide(L)'
;MVGFNRRFAPQVQKMKSLLRGVTEPKVMIMTVNAGAIPPEHWTQDWAVGGGRIIGEGCHFIDLMRFLAASPIVGFQATALGAASGAKVMDDKCTVTLHFADGSIGTLHYLANGHKSFPKERLDIFAGGRILELDNFRRLTGYGWSGFAKMNLWKQDKGQAACAAAFVHAIEHGEQSPISFNELLEVSRATIEIAEALR
;
A
#
# COMPACT_ATOMS: atom_id res chain seq x y z
N MET A 1 -17.25 3.85 -4.93
CA MET A 1 -15.77 3.72 -4.99
C MET A 1 -15.23 3.62 -3.57
N VAL A 2 -14.19 2.81 -3.32
CA VAL A 2 -13.44 2.81 -2.05
C VAL A 2 -12.33 3.85 -2.13
N GLY A 3 -12.02 4.52 -1.01
CA GLY A 3 -11.07 5.63 -0.97
C GLY A 3 -9.59 5.20 -1.01
N PHE A 4 -9.19 4.31 -1.92
CA PHE A 4 -7.79 3.92 -2.12
C PHE A 4 -7.01 5.04 -2.82
N ASN A 5 -6.80 6.12 -2.07
CA ASN A 5 -6.24 7.38 -2.58
C ASN A 5 -4.79 7.27 -3.03
N ARG A 6 -3.96 6.40 -2.41
CA ARG A 6 -2.50 6.36 -2.66
C ARG A 6 -2.15 6.08 -4.12
N ARG A 7 -2.95 5.29 -4.84
CA ARG A 7 -2.75 5.06 -6.28
C ARG A 7 -2.87 6.33 -7.12
N PHE A 8 -3.58 7.35 -6.64
CA PHE A 8 -3.76 8.63 -7.32
C PHE A 8 -2.69 9.67 -6.97
N ALA A 9 -1.78 9.37 -6.03
CA ALA A 9 -0.69 10.27 -5.68
C ALA A 9 0.20 10.54 -6.92
N PRO A 10 0.65 11.80 -7.15
CA PRO A 10 1.37 12.15 -8.37
C PRO A 10 2.65 11.35 -8.58
N GLN A 11 3.38 11.06 -7.50
CA GLN A 11 4.58 10.23 -7.56
C GLN A 11 4.26 8.76 -7.88
N VAL A 12 3.16 8.22 -7.37
CA VAL A 12 2.71 6.86 -7.67
C VAL A 12 2.27 6.75 -9.14
N GLN A 13 1.59 7.76 -9.67
CA GLN A 13 1.26 7.84 -11.09
C GLN A 13 2.54 7.88 -11.96
N LYS A 14 3.56 8.61 -11.53
CA LYS A 14 4.88 8.61 -12.18
C LYS A 14 5.53 7.23 -12.13
N MET A 15 5.52 6.55 -10.97
CA MET A 15 6.02 5.17 -10.83
C MET A 15 5.29 4.23 -11.79
N LYS A 16 3.94 4.29 -11.83
CA LYS A 16 3.12 3.49 -12.74
C LYS A 16 3.50 3.70 -14.20
N SER A 17 3.71 4.96 -14.59
CA SER A 17 4.14 5.32 -15.95
C SER A 17 5.51 4.72 -16.29
N LEU A 18 6.47 4.80 -15.38
CA LEU A 18 7.82 4.23 -15.57
C LEU A 18 7.77 2.70 -15.68
N LEU A 19 6.96 2.04 -14.84
CA LEU A 19 6.84 0.58 -14.79
C LEU A 19 6.11 -0.03 -15.99
N ARG A 20 5.36 0.74 -16.81
CA ARG A 20 4.65 0.23 -17.99
C ARG A 20 5.56 -0.49 -19.00
N GLY A 21 6.82 -0.08 -19.12
CA GLY A 21 7.80 -0.68 -20.02
C GLY A 21 8.62 -1.82 -19.41
N VAL A 22 8.29 -2.26 -18.17
CA VAL A 22 8.99 -3.34 -17.50
C VAL A 22 8.15 -4.59 -17.55
N THR A 23 8.63 -5.60 -18.25
CA THR A 23 7.95 -6.89 -18.43
C THR A 23 8.34 -7.91 -17.34
N GLU A 24 9.49 -7.72 -16.71
CA GLU A 24 9.95 -8.60 -15.63
C GLU A 24 9.09 -8.47 -14.38
N PRO A 25 8.94 -9.56 -13.60
CA PRO A 25 8.35 -9.52 -12.27
C PRO A 25 9.04 -8.49 -11.37
N LYS A 26 8.27 -7.86 -10.51
CA LYS A 26 8.71 -6.79 -9.60
C LYS A 26 8.86 -7.32 -8.18
N VAL A 27 9.86 -6.82 -7.47
CA VAL A 27 9.94 -6.98 -6.02
C VAL A 27 9.63 -5.65 -5.37
N MET A 28 8.64 -5.62 -4.47
CA MET A 28 8.18 -4.42 -3.77
C MET A 28 8.38 -4.58 -2.27
N ILE A 29 8.94 -3.56 -1.62
CA ILE A 29 9.13 -3.52 -0.17
C ILE A 29 8.44 -2.27 0.36
N MET A 30 7.32 -2.47 1.07
CA MET A 30 6.55 -1.39 1.70
C MET A 30 6.77 -1.41 3.20
N THR A 31 7.32 -0.32 3.75
CA THR A 31 7.47 -0.13 5.19
C THR A 31 6.52 0.96 5.67
N VAL A 32 5.70 0.64 6.67
CA VAL A 32 4.75 1.55 7.29
C VAL A 32 5.05 1.67 8.77
N ASN A 33 5.58 2.83 9.18
CA ASN A 33 5.72 3.21 10.57
C ASN A 33 4.39 3.83 11.03
N ALA A 34 3.45 2.97 11.39
CA ALA A 34 2.06 3.35 11.66
C ALA A 34 1.88 4.14 12.97
N GLY A 35 2.82 3.96 13.90
CA GLY A 35 2.74 4.49 15.27
C GLY A 35 1.69 3.76 16.13
N ALA A 36 1.93 3.73 17.42
CA ALA A 36 1.04 3.09 18.38
C ALA A 36 -0.27 3.89 18.55
N ILE A 37 -1.37 3.18 18.70
CA ILE A 37 -2.66 3.71 19.16
C ILE A 37 -3.08 2.94 20.43
N PRO A 38 -3.88 3.53 21.32
CA PRO A 38 -4.35 2.85 22.51
C PRO A 38 -5.10 1.55 22.19
N PRO A 39 -4.93 0.49 22.98
CA PRO A 39 -5.66 -0.78 22.76
C PRO A 39 -7.18 -0.61 22.77
N GLU A 40 -7.67 0.38 23.51
CA GLU A 40 -9.10 0.69 23.67
C GLU A 40 -9.67 1.53 22.53
N HIS A 41 -8.83 1.93 21.56
CA HIS A 41 -9.28 2.70 20.41
C HIS A 41 -10.20 1.84 19.54
N TRP A 42 -11.30 2.39 19.08
CA TRP A 42 -12.35 1.67 18.31
C TRP A 42 -11.83 0.88 17.12
N THR A 43 -10.73 1.31 16.48
CA THR A 43 -10.12 0.60 15.36
C THR A 43 -9.47 -0.73 15.77
N GLN A 44 -9.16 -0.90 17.08
CA GLN A 44 -8.62 -2.17 17.62
C GLN A 44 -9.73 -3.14 17.99
N ASP A 45 -10.98 -2.67 18.09
CA ASP A 45 -12.14 -3.54 18.28
C ASP A 45 -12.51 -4.21 16.96
N TRP A 46 -12.39 -5.53 16.92
CA TRP A 46 -12.69 -6.31 15.73
C TRP A 46 -14.15 -6.24 15.29
N ALA A 47 -15.06 -6.14 16.23
CA ALA A 47 -16.49 -6.05 15.92
C ALA A 47 -16.89 -4.69 15.32
N VAL A 48 -16.11 -3.64 15.62
CA VAL A 48 -16.43 -2.27 15.23
C VAL A 48 -15.48 -1.77 14.13
N GLY A 49 -14.17 -1.87 14.36
CA GLY A 49 -13.13 -1.31 13.48
C GLY A 49 -12.40 -2.34 12.61
N GLY A 50 -12.51 -3.62 12.92
CA GLY A 50 -11.87 -4.71 12.17
C GLY A 50 -10.35 -4.77 12.27
N GLY A 51 -9.73 -3.99 13.16
CA GLY A 51 -8.28 -3.90 13.29
C GLY A 51 -7.61 -2.98 12.27
N ARG A 52 -6.33 -2.74 12.47
CA ARG A 52 -5.57 -1.75 11.68
C ARG A 52 -5.26 -2.22 10.26
N ILE A 53 -5.19 -3.50 10.02
CA ILE A 53 -4.96 -4.03 8.67
C ILE A 53 -6.17 -3.75 7.78
N ILE A 54 -7.39 -3.92 8.28
CA ILE A 54 -8.61 -3.53 7.54
C ILE A 54 -8.72 -2.01 7.43
N GLY A 55 -8.48 -1.26 8.51
CA GLY A 55 -8.65 0.19 8.54
C GLY A 55 -7.58 0.98 7.78
N GLU A 56 -6.34 0.49 7.70
CA GLU A 56 -5.23 1.21 7.06
C GLU A 56 -4.37 0.32 6.15
N GLY A 57 -4.10 -0.93 6.53
CA GLY A 57 -3.28 -1.88 5.77
C GLY A 57 -3.78 -2.08 4.34
N CYS A 58 -5.10 -2.08 4.16
CA CYS A 58 -5.77 -2.21 2.87
C CYS A 58 -5.27 -1.19 1.81
N HIS A 59 -4.91 0.01 2.23
CA HIS A 59 -4.35 1.02 1.32
C HIS A 59 -2.99 0.65 0.73
N PHE A 60 -2.18 -0.10 1.46
CA PHE A 60 -0.85 -0.53 1.02
C PHE A 60 -0.94 -1.79 0.16
N ILE A 61 -1.88 -2.68 0.47
CA ILE A 61 -2.22 -3.83 -0.37
C ILE A 61 -2.72 -3.35 -1.73
N ASP A 62 -3.64 -2.37 -1.74
CA ASP A 62 -4.13 -1.71 -2.96
C ASP A 62 -2.99 -1.05 -3.76
N LEU A 63 -2.11 -0.32 -3.10
CA LEU A 63 -0.98 0.35 -3.75
C LEU A 63 -0.06 -0.64 -4.46
N MET A 64 0.29 -1.74 -3.78
CA MET A 64 1.14 -2.78 -4.37
C MET A 64 0.41 -3.50 -5.52
N ARG A 65 -0.89 -3.83 -5.36
CA ARG A 65 -1.71 -4.38 -6.43
C ARG A 65 -1.75 -3.49 -7.67
N PHE A 66 -1.94 -2.18 -7.47
CA PHE A 66 -1.94 -1.18 -8.53
C PHE A 66 -0.60 -1.13 -9.27
N LEU A 67 0.53 -1.11 -8.55
CA LEU A 67 1.87 -1.00 -9.14
C LEU A 67 2.33 -2.31 -9.78
N ALA A 68 2.00 -3.46 -9.21
CA ALA A 68 2.23 -4.77 -9.82
C ALA A 68 1.51 -4.87 -11.17
N ALA A 69 0.33 -4.29 -11.29
CA ALA A 69 -0.56 -4.43 -12.45
C ALA A 69 -0.97 -5.89 -12.73
N SER A 70 -0.95 -6.73 -11.70
CA SER A 70 -1.20 -8.16 -11.77
C SER A 70 -2.04 -8.60 -10.57
N PRO A 71 -2.98 -9.55 -10.71
CA PRO A 71 -3.82 -10.03 -9.61
C PRO A 71 -3.01 -10.63 -8.46
N ILE A 72 -3.52 -10.44 -7.23
CA ILE A 72 -3.03 -11.15 -6.04
C ILE A 72 -3.52 -12.61 -6.12
N VAL A 73 -2.59 -13.56 -6.05
CA VAL A 73 -2.90 -15.00 -6.11
C VAL A 73 -2.63 -15.73 -4.79
N GLY A 74 -2.04 -15.06 -3.81
CA GLY A 74 -1.78 -15.61 -2.49
C GLY A 74 -1.03 -14.64 -1.59
N PHE A 75 -0.94 -15.01 -0.32
CA PHE A 75 -0.17 -14.25 0.66
C PHE A 75 0.40 -15.14 1.75
N GLN A 76 1.38 -14.59 2.47
CA GLN A 76 1.87 -15.09 3.75
C GLN A 76 1.84 -13.94 4.75
N ALA A 77 1.35 -14.18 5.96
CA ALA A 77 1.27 -13.15 7.00
C ALA A 77 1.81 -13.68 8.33
N THR A 78 2.59 -12.83 9.01
CA THR A 78 3.18 -13.15 10.31
C THR A 78 3.08 -11.94 11.22
N ALA A 79 2.43 -12.10 12.36
CA ALA A 79 2.38 -11.08 13.41
C ALA A 79 3.61 -11.18 14.32
N LEU A 80 3.88 -10.11 15.07
CA LEU A 80 4.84 -10.12 16.15
C LEU A 80 4.43 -11.19 17.17
N GLY A 81 5.38 -12.04 17.58
CA GLY A 81 5.14 -13.10 18.55
C GLY A 81 4.67 -12.56 19.91
N ALA A 82 3.93 -13.37 20.65
CA ALA A 82 3.47 -13.05 21.98
C ALA A 82 4.67 -12.80 22.90
N ALA A 83 4.75 -11.59 23.44
CA ALA A 83 5.76 -11.17 24.39
C ALA A 83 5.09 -10.60 25.63
N SER A 84 5.75 -10.73 26.76
CA SER A 84 5.28 -10.15 28.02
C SER A 84 5.04 -8.64 27.83
N GLY A 85 3.80 -8.20 28.07
CA GLY A 85 3.39 -6.80 28.01
C GLY A 85 2.89 -6.30 26.66
N ALA A 86 2.95 -7.06 25.57
CA ALA A 86 2.34 -6.69 24.29
C ALA A 86 0.82 -6.93 24.35
N LYS A 87 0.01 -5.84 24.31
CA LYS A 87 -1.45 -5.92 24.33
C LYS A 87 -2.08 -6.12 22.97
N VAL A 88 -1.44 -5.61 21.91
CA VAL A 88 -1.87 -5.71 20.50
C VAL A 88 -0.69 -6.20 19.70
N MET A 89 -0.86 -7.22 18.89
CA MET A 89 0.21 -7.85 18.11
C MET A 89 -0.04 -7.80 16.60
N ASP A 90 -1.28 -7.89 16.18
CA ASP A 90 -1.71 -7.90 14.77
C ASP A 90 -1.44 -6.58 14.01
N ASP A 91 -1.19 -5.47 14.72
CA ASP A 91 -0.74 -4.20 14.17
C ASP A 91 0.80 -4.07 14.03
N LYS A 92 1.52 -5.17 14.27
CA LYS A 92 2.97 -5.31 14.09
C LYS A 92 3.23 -6.60 13.32
N CYS A 93 3.15 -6.49 11.99
CA CYS A 93 3.17 -7.68 11.14
C CYS A 93 3.97 -7.47 9.86
N THR A 94 4.31 -8.59 9.25
CA THR A 94 4.85 -8.67 7.91
C THR A 94 3.91 -9.50 7.05
N VAL A 95 3.57 -8.98 5.88
CA VAL A 95 2.74 -9.65 4.89
C VAL A 95 3.50 -9.71 3.57
N THR A 96 3.61 -10.88 2.98
CA THR A 96 4.13 -11.07 1.62
C THR A 96 2.97 -11.41 0.70
N LEU A 97 2.77 -10.60 -0.34
CA LEU A 97 1.79 -10.81 -1.40
C LEU A 97 2.46 -11.48 -2.60
N HIS A 98 1.79 -12.44 -3.19
CA HIS A 98 2.20 -13.09 -4.44
C HIS A 98 1.25 -12.65 -5.56
N PHE A 99 1.83 -12.22 -6.71
CA PHE A 99 1.06 -11.77 -7.86
C PHE A 99 1.16 -12.77 -9.00
N ALA A 100 0.12 -12.81 -9.85
CA ALA A 100 0.03 -13.78 -10.94
C ALA A 100 1.14 -13.69 -11.98
N ASP A 101 1.79 -12.51 -12.13
CA ASP A 101 2.94 -12.31 -13.03
C ASP A 101 4.28 -12.74 -12.40
N GLY A 102 4.27 -13.35 -11.20
CA GLY A 102 5.46 -13.71 -10.45
C GLY A 102 6.06 -12.58 -9.61
N SER A 103 5.48 -11.38 -9.63
CA SER A 103 5.88 -10.30 -8.72
C SER A 103 5.59 -10.66 -7.27
N ILE A 104 6.38 -10.12 -6.35
CA ILE A 104 6.15 -10.21 -4.91
C ILE A 104 6.15 -8.82 -4.27
N GLY A 105 5.32 -8.65 -3.25
CA GLY A 105 5.26 -7.41 -2.47
C GLY A 105 5.26 -7.71 -0.98
N THR A 106 6.21 -7.14 -0.23
CA THR A 106 6.26 -7.31 1.22
C THR A 106 5.83 -6.02 1.91
N LEU A 107 4.82 -6.12 2.78
CA LEU A 107 4.34 -5.06 3.66
C LEU A 107 4.83 -5.30 5.08
N HIS A 108 5.67 -4.42 5.59
CA HIS A 108 6.00 -4.32 7.01
C HIS A 108 5.11 -3.24 7.65
N TYR A 109 4.07 -3.66 8.36
CA TYR A 109 3.17 -2.77 9.08
C TYR A 109 3.57 -2.74 10.56
N LEU A 110 4.12 -1.60 11.03
CA LEU A 110 4.85 -1.51 12.29
C LEU A 110 4.26 -0.41 13.18
N ALA A 111 3.44 -0.79 14.15
CA ALA A 111 2.83 0.15 15.10
C ALA A 111 3.73 0.50 16.30
N ASN A 112 4.92 -0.09 16.40
CA ASN A 112 5.88 0.09 17.51
C ASN A 112 7.05 1.04 17.18
N GLY A 113 7.01 1.71 16.03
CA GLY A 113 8.06 2.65 15.63
C GLY A 113 7.91 4.04 16.26
N HIS A 114 8.99 4.84 16.23
CA HIS A 114 9.01 6.20 16.72
C HIS A 114 8.50 7.20 15.68
N LYS A 115 7.72 8.19 16.08
CA LYS A 115 7.07 9.19 15.20
C LYS A 115 8.03 10.08 14.41
N SER A 116 9.32 10.16 14.77
CA SER A 116 10.31 10.91 14.00
C SER A 116 10.79 10.18 12.75
N PHE A 117 10.55 8.88 12.64
CA PHE A 117 10.85 8.11 11.44
C PHE A 117 9.76 8.33 10.37
N PRO A 118 10.09 8.43 9.08
CA PRO A 118 9.11 8.58 8.00
C PRO A 118 8.00 7.52 8.07
N LYS A 119 6.76 7.95 7.82
CA LYS A 119 5.61 7.05 8.00
C LYS A 119 5.54 5.96 6.92
N GLU A 120 5.79 6.30 5.66
CA GLU A 120 5.54 5.40 4.52
C GLU A 120 6.71 5.41 3.55
N ARG A 121 7.31 4.25 3.30
CA ARG A 121 8.37 4.06 2.32
C ARG A 121 8.06 2.85 1.44
N LEU A 122 8.25 3.02 0.13
CA LEU A 122 8.09 1.95 -0.85
C LEU A 122 9.30 1.91 -1.78
N ASP A 123 9.96 0.77 -1.82
CA ASP A 123 11.04 0.46 -2.76
C ASP A 123 10.56 -0.58 -3.77
N ILE A 124 10.80 -0.35 -5.07
CA ILE A 124 10.46 -1.29 -6.15
C ILE A 124 11.72 -1.61 -6.96
N PHE A 125 12.02 -2.89 -7.07
CA PHE A 125 13.11 -3.44 -7.87
C PHE A 125 12.53 -4.14 -9.09
N ALA A 126 12.93 -3.73 -10.30
CA ALA A 126 12.39 -4.25 -11.54
C ALA A 126 13.33 -4.01 -12.72
N GLY A 127 13.73 -5.05 -13.44
CA GLY A 127 14.51 -4.95 -14.66
C GLY A 127 15.84 -4.20 -14.52
N GLY A 128 16.61 -4.46 -13.44
CA GLY A 128 17.87 -3.77 -13.14
C GLY A 128 17.72 -2.31 -12.70
N ARG A 129 16.51 -1.87 -12.35
CA ARG A 129 16.16 -0.49 -11.96
C ARG A 129 15.47 -0.47 -10.61
N ILE A 130 15.58 0.66 -9.91
CA ILE A 130 14.94 0.84 -8.60
C ILE A 130 14.13 2.15 -8.62
N LEU A 131 12.96 2.11 -7.97
CA LEU A 131 12.17 3.29 -7.58
C LEU A 131 12.04 3.30 -6.07
N GLU A 132 12.39 4.41 -5.46
CA GLU A 132 12.28 4.66 -4.02
C GLU A 132 11.31 5.81 -3.78
N LEU A 133 10.17 5.52 -3.15
CA LEU A 133 9.18 6.51 -2.70
C LEU A 133 9.30 6.71 -1.20
N ASP A 134 9.68 7.92 -0.78
CA ASP A 134 9.76 8.31 0.61
C ASP A 134 8.62 9.27 0.97
N ASN A 135 7.72 8.76 1.79
CA ASN A 135 6.65 9.49 2.48
C ASN A 135 5.79 10.38 1.56
N PHE A 136 5.61 9.97 0.28
CA PHE A 136 4.86 10.72 -0.74
C PHE A 136 5.35 12.18 -0.91
N ARG A 137 6.65 12.40 -0.65
CA ARG A 137 7.34 13.69 -0.85
C ARG A 137 8.53 13.57 -1.78
N ARG A 138 9.25 12.45 -1.76
CA ARG A 138 10.41 12.21 -2.61
C ARG A 138 10.24 10.90 -3.36
N LEU A 139 10.44 10.95 -4.65
CA LEU A 139 10.56 9.79 -5.50
C LEU A 139 11.93 9.84 -6.18
N THR A 140 12.75 8.81 -5.97
CA THR A 140 14.07 8.66 -6.60
C THR A 140 14.06 7.46 -7.53
N GLY A 141 14.65 7.59 -8.70
CA GLY A 141 14.84 6.52 -9.67
C GLY A 141 16.32 6.22 -9.88
N TYR A 142 16.67 4.95 -9.84
CA TYR A 142 18.01 4.45 -10.14
C TYR A 142 17.94 3.58 -11.39
N GLY A 143 18.85 3.80 -12.34
CA GLY A 143 18.89 3.04 -13.59
C GLY A 143 17.80 3.41 -14.62
N TRP A 144 17.00 4.45 -14.40
CA TRP A 144 15.95 4.89 -15.31
C TRP A 144 16.48 5.94 -16.29
N SER A 145 16.39 5.67 -17.59
CA SER A 145 16.68 6.69 -18.60
C SER A 145 15.62 7.81 -18.55
N GLY A 146 16.07 9.06 -18.46
CA GLY A 146 15.18 10.23 -18.44
C GLY A 146 14.44 10.47 -17.12
N PHE A 147 14.73 9.70 -16.05
CA PHE A 147 14.15 9.97 -14.74
C PHE A 147 15.13 9.69 -13.59
N ALA A 148 15.40 10.70 -12.77
CA ALA A 148 16.23 10.58 -11.57
C ALA A 148 15.46 10.85 -10.28
N LYS A 149 14.63 11.90 -10.25
CA LYS A 149 13.87 12.26 -9.04
C LYS A 149 12.64 13.10 -9.33
N MET A 150 11.65 13.03 -8.42
CA MET A 150 10.47 13.90 -8.37
C MET A 150 10.18 14.23 -6.90
N ASN A 151 10.41 15.48 -6.52
CA ASN A 151 10.20 15.95 -5.15
C ASN A 151 8.99 16.88 -5.11
N LEU A 152 8.19 16.76 -4.06
CA LEU A 152 7.06 17.65 -3.79
C LEU A 152 7.39 18.55 -2.58
N TRP A 153 6.95 19.80 -2.64
CA TRP A 153 7.07 20.72 -1.51
C TRP A 153 6.27 20.25 -0.29
N LYS A 154 5.04 19.78 -0.55
CA LYS A 154 4.14 19.17 0.46
C LYS A 154 3.87 17.72 0.11
N GLN A 155 3.64 16.91 1.15
CA GLN A 155 3.16 15.53 0.97
C GLN A 155 1.82 15.53 0.23
N ASP A 156 1.71 14.67 -0.79
CA ASP A 156 0.46 14.43 -1.50
C ASP A 156 0.24 12.92 -1.65
N LYS A 157 -0.76 12.42 -0.93
CA LYS A 157 -1.18 11.02 -0.97
C LYS A 157 -2.34 10.76 -1.93
N GLY A 158 -2.70 11.75 -2.75
CA GLY A 158 -3.67 11.60 -3.82
C GLY A 158 -5.14 11.72 -3.40
N GLN A 159 -5.46 12.25 -2.20
CA GLN A 159 -6.85 12.36 -1.76
C GLN A 159 -7.70 13.22 -2.70
N ALA A 160 -7.21 14.42 -3.06
CA ALA A 160 -7.91 15.32 -3.97
C ALA A 160 -8.07 14.71 -5.37
N ALA A 161 -7.00 14.09 -5.91
CA ALA A 161 -7.03 13.43 -7.21
C ALA A 161 -7.97 12.22 -7.24
N CYS A 162 -8.04 11.46 -6.14
CA CYS A 162 -8.97 10.34 -5.97
C CYS A 162 -10.43 10.82 -6.01
N ALA A 163 -10.75 11.87 -5.28
CA ALA A 163 -12.10 12.47 -5.28
C ALA A 163 -12.45 13.05 -6.65
N ALA A 164 -11.54 13.80 -7.27
CA ALA A 164 -11.75 14.38 -8.59
C ALA A 164 -11.98 13.31 -9.66
N ALA A 165 -11.20 12.22 -9.66
CA ALA A 165 -11.38 11.12 -10.60
C ALA A 165 -12.78 10.46 -10.45
N PHE A 166 -13.26 10.32 -9.21
CA PHE A 166 -14.60 9.77 -8.96
C PHE A 166 -15.71 10.67 -9.47
N VAL A 167 -15.64 11.97 -9.17
CA VAL A 167 -16.61 12.96 -9.64
C VAL A 167 -16.62 13.01 -11.17
N HIS A 168 -15.44 13.08 -11.78
CA HIS A 168 -15.30 13.08 -13.25
C HIS A 168 -15.96 11.87 -13.89
N ALA A 169 -15.74 10.67 -13.34
CA ALA A 169 -16.36 9.45 -13.89
C ALA A 169 -17.90 9.49 -13.82
N ILE A 170 -18.48 10.07 -12.75
CA ILE A 170 -19.93 10.25 -12.61
C ILE A 170 -20.45 11.25 -13.65
N GLU A 171 -19.82 12.43 -13.75
CA GLU A 171 -20.23 13.50 -14.66
C GLU A 171 -20.20 13.11 -16.14
N HIS A 172 -19.29 12.21 -16.51
CA HIS A 172 -19.09 11.75 -17.90
C HIS A 172 -19.69 10.37 -18.19
N GLY A 173 -20.35 9.74 -17.23
CA GLY A 173 -20.92 8.39 -17.38
C GLY A 173 -19.85 7.31 -17.64
N GLU A 174 -18.64 7.54 -17.14
CA GLU A 174 -17.51 6.60 -17.25
C GLU A 174 -17.56 5.51 -16.20
N GLN A 175 -16.76 4.46 -16.42
CA GLN A 175 -16.57 3.42 -15.41
C GLN A 175 -15.86 3.98 -14.17
N SER A 176 -16.06 3.32 -13.03
CA SER A 176 -15.35 3.66 -11.79
C SER A 176 -13.83 3.69 -12.01
N PRO A 177 -13.11 4.70 -11.50
CA PRO A 177 -11.65 4.82 -11.62
C PRO A 177 -10.87 3.62 -11.05
N ILE A 178 -11.49 2.87 -10.15
CA ILE A 178 -10.99 1.58 -9.67
C ILE A 178 -12.03 0.55 -10.06
N SER A 179 -11.64 -0.49 -10.78
CA SER A 179 -12.57 -1.53 -11.22
C SER A 179 -13.16 -2.29 -10.02
N PHE A 180 -14.41 -2.76 -10.15
CA PHE A 180 -15.06 -3.54 -9.10
C PHE A 180 -14.26 -4.81 -8.76
N ASN A 181 -13.68 -5.47 -9.75
CA ASN A 181 -12.89 -6.68 -9.55
C ASN A 181 -11.63 -6.41 -8.72
N GLU A 182 -10.92 -5.29 -8.95
CA GLU A 182 -9.78 -4.91 -8.11
C GLU A 182 -10.21 -4.57 -6.68
N LEU A 183 -11.32 -3.86 -6.52
CA LEU A 183 -11.86 -3.55 -5.19
C LEU A 183 -12.20 -4.82 -4.41
N LEU A 184 -12.88 -5.76 -5.04
CA LEU A 184 -13.25 -7.04 -4.43
C LEU A 184 -12.01 -7.88 -4.09
N GLU A 185 -11.04 -7.96 -5.01
CA GLU A 185 -9.78 -8.69 -4.83
C GLU A 185 -8.99 -8.14 -3.63
N VAL A 186 -8.76 -6.83 -3.59
CA VAL A 186 -8.01 -6.17 -2.50
C VAL A 186 -8.75 -6.29 -1.17
N SER A 187 -10.08 -6.11 -1.16
CA SER A 187 -10.87 -6.23 0.07
C SER A 187 -10.83 -7.66 0.62
N ARG A 188 -10.99 -8.66 -0.24
CA ARG A 188 -10.89 -10.09 0.16
C ARG A 188 -9.51 -10.39 0.72
N ALA A 189 -8.44 -10.07 -0.01
CA ALA A 189 -7.07 -10.31 0.45
C ALA A 189 -6.80 -9.61 1.80
N THR A 190 -7.31 -8.39 1.98
CA THR A 190 -7.15 -7.64 3.24
C THR A 190 -7.83 -8.34 4.41
N ILE A 191 -9.06 -8.83 4.22
CA ILE A 191 -9.83 -9.54 5.27
C ILE A 191 -9.14 -10.85 5.62
N GLU A 192 -8.79 -11.65 4.63
CA GLU A 192 -8.09 -12.94 4.82
C GLU A 192 -6.74 -12.76 5.53
N ILE A 193 -5.98 -11.72 5.19
CA ILE A 193 -4.72 -11.36 5.88
C ILE A 193 -5.00 -10.99 7.33
N ALA A 194 -6.01 -10.15 7.58
CA ALA A 194 -6.35 -9.73 8.93
C ALA A 194 -6.79 -10.91 9.80
N GLU A 195 -7.53 -11.88 9.24
CA GLU A 195 -7.91 -13.11 9.91
C GLU A 195 -6.70 -14.01 10.20
N ALA A 196 -5.75 -14.13 9.27
CA ALA A 196 -4.53 -14.94 9.44
C ALA A 196 -3.55 -14.39 10.49
N LEU A 197 -3.64 -13.11 10.86
CA LEU A 197 -2.81 -12.46 11.86
C LEU A 197 -3.34 -12.59 13.30
N ARG A 198 -4.53 -13.14 13.48
CA ARG A 198 -5.17 -13.38 14.80
C ARG A 198 -4.71 -14.68 15.41
#